data_bcaa36d9eb7a35f34e5bd1dbba2eb08b
#
_entry.id   bcaa36d9eb7a35f34e5bd1dbba2eb08b
#
_cell.length_a   1.000
_cell.length_b   1.000
_cell.length_c   1.000
_cell.angle_alpha   90.00
_cell.angle_beta   90.00
_cell.angle_gamma   90.00
#
_symmetry.space_group_name_H-M   'P 1'
#
loop_
_entity.id
_entity.type
_entity.pdbx_description
1 polymer ?
#
loop_
_entity_poly.entity_id
_entity_poly.type
_entity_poly.pdbx_seq_one_letter_code
_entity_poly.pdbx_strand_id
1 'polypeptide(L)'
;GHMAKRLKEEGYWVRGVDLVPNEFMNMEEVCDEFFIGDLRDTALVSRMVFGPNQTAESDKENSLDVVYQFAADMGGAGFIFTGENDADIMHNSAQINLNIAHEAMKKSVKKVFYSSSACMYPEHNQLDPDNPNCVEDSAYPAAPDSEYGWEKLFSERLYFAFAKNYGLNVRVARHHNIFGPQGT
;
A
#
# COMPACT_ATOMS: atom_id res chain seq x y z
N GLY A 1 -2.07 1.25 -12.47
CA GLY A 1 -2.47 1.86 -13.73
C GLY A 1 -2.93 3.30 -13.57
N HIS A 2 -4.17 3.57 -13.16
CA HIS A 2 -4.79 4.92 -13.17
C HIS A 2 -4.01 5.99 -12.38
N MET A 3 -3.51 5.66 -11.19
CA MET A 3 -2.71 6.62 -10.40
C MET A 3 -1.40 6.98 -11.13
N ALA A 4 -0.69 6.00 -11.66
CA ALA A 4 0.55 6.24 -12.39
C ALA A 4 0.30 7.13 -13.62
N LYS A 5 -0.73 6.81 -14.41
CA LYS A 5 -1.14 7.63 -15.55
C LYS A 5 -1.42 9.08 -15.14
N ARG A 6 -2.22 9.28 -14.09
CA ARG A 6 -2.57 10.63 -13.62
C ARG A 6 -1.34 11.43 -13.17
N LEU A 7 -0.44 10.81 -12.42
CA LEU A 7 0.79 11.47 -11.97
C LEU A 7 1.70 11.85 -13.13
N LYS A 8 1.83 10.98 -14.13
CA LYS A 8 2.62 11.28 -15.34
C LYS A 8 2.00 12.43 -16.16
N GLU A 9 0.67 12.46 -16.29
CA GLU A 9 -0.05 13.57 -16.95
C GLU A 9 0.14 14.91 -16.20
N GLU A 10 0.35 14.88 -14.90
CA GLU A 10 0.67 16.04 -14.07
C GLU A 10 2.16 16.44 -14.09
N GLY A 11 2.98 15.70 -14.82
CA GLY A 11 4.41 15.99 -15.02
C GLY A 11 5.33 15.42 -13.95
N TYR A 12 4.86 14.50 -13.12
CA TYR A 12 5.72 13.79 -12.18
C TYR A 12 6.51 12.67 -12.87
N TRP A 13 7.74 12.45 -12.40
CA TRP A 13 8.47 11.23 -12.71
C TRP A 13 7.86 10.06 -11.91
N VAL A 14 7.53 8.98 -12.59
CA VAL A 14 6.78 7.87 -12.03
C VAL A 14 7.52 6.54 -12.22
N ARG A 15 7.78 5.85 -11.12
CA ARG A 15 8.24 4.45 -11.12
C ARG A 15 7.12 3.53 -10.65
N GLY A 16 6.86 2.48 -11.42
CA GLY A 16 5.94 1.40 -11.05
C GLY A 16 6.69 0.11 -10.76
N VAL A 17 6.19 -0.66 -9.79
CA VAL A 17 6.66 -2.02 -9.49
C VAL A 17 5.44 -2.90 -9.26
N ASP A 18 5.39 -4.05 -9.92
CA ASP A 18 4.34 -5.05 -9.75
C ASP A 18 4.87 -6.44 -10.06
N LEU A 19 4.15 -7.48 -9.66
CA LEU A 19 4.47 -8.88 -10.02
C LEU A 19 4.25 -9.14 -11.52
N VAL A 20 3.29 -8.43 -12.12
CA VAL A 20 2.89 -8.58 -13.52
C VAL A 20 2.68 -7.20 -14.18
N PRO A 21 2.82 -7.09 -15.50
CA PRO A 21 2.44 -5.87 -16.21
C PRO A 21 0.92 -5.66 -16.14
N ASN A 22 0.49 -4.41 -16.23
CA ASN A 22 -0.94 -4.10 -16.26
C ASN A 22 -1.58 -4.64 -17.55
N GLU A 23 -2.74 -5.25 -17.42
CA GLU A 23 -3.48 -5.89 -18.52
C GLU A 23 -4.07 -4.89 -19.51
N PHE A 24 -4.43 -3.70 -19.04
CA PHE A 24 -5.22 -2.72 -19.79
C PHE A 24 -4.42 -1.49 -20.23
N MET A 25 -3.21 -1.32 -19.73
CA MET A 25 -2.38 -0.15 -20.00
C MET A 25 -0.96 -0.55 -20.33
N ASN A 26 -0.39 0.05 -21.37
CA ASN A 26 1.04 -0.04 -21.61
C ASN A 26 1.79 0.73 -20.51
N MET A 27 2.55 0.03 -19.69
CA MET A 27 3.24 0.63 -18.55
C MET A 27 4.33 1.61 -18.96
N GLU A 28 4.93 1.47 -20.15
CA GLU A 28 5.90 2.43 -20.71
C GLU A 28 5.27 3.80 -21.01
N GLU A 29 3.95 3.84 -21.25
CA GLU A 29 3.22 5.09 -21.46
C GLU A 29 2.84 5.79 -20.16
N VAL A 30 2.65 5.04 -19.08
CA VAL A 30 2.14 5.56 -17.80
C VAL A 30 3.18 5.63 -16.70
N CYS A 31 4.36 5.05 -16.90
CA CYS A 31 5.51 5.16 -16.01
C CYS A 31 6.74 5.63 -16.80
N ASP A 32 7.68 6.27 -16.13
CA ASP A 32 9.01 6.53 -16.68
C ASP A 32 9.90 5.32 -16.51
N GLU A 33 9.66 4.54 -15.45
CA GLU A 33 10.30 3.25 -15.21
C GLU A 33 9.26 2.26 -14.68
N PHE A 34 9.26 1.05 -15.21
CA PHE A 34 8.44 -0.04 -14.72
C PHE A 34 9.27 -1.31 -14.50
N PHE A 35 9.13 -1.91 -13.34
CA PHE A 35 9.84 -3.12 -12.95
C PHE A 35 8.86 -4.22 -12.60
N ILE A 36 9.10 -5.41 -13.15
CA ILE A 36 8.43 -6.63 -12.71
C ILE A 36 9.25 -7.21 -11.57
N GLY A 37 8.64 -7.38 -10.40
CA GLY A 37 9.32 -7.91 -9.24
C GLY A 37 8.47 -8.03 -8.00
N ASP A 38 8.95 -8.83 -7.05
CA ASP A 38 8.26 -9.15 -5.81
C ASP A 38 8.71 -8.21 -4.69
N LEU A 39 7.79 -7.42 -4.15
CA LEU A 39 8.05 -6.49 -3.05
C LEU A 39 8.29 -7.17 -1.68
N ARG A 40 8.16 -8.50 -1.61
CA ARG A 40 8.63 -9.28 -0.47
C ARG A 40 10.17 -9.42 -0.47
N ASP A 41 10.81 -9.22 -1.63
CA ASP A 41 12.27 -9.16 -1.73
C ASP A 41 12.78 -7.79 -1.24
N THR A 42 13.41 -7.81 -0.07
CA THR A 42 14.01 -6.62 0.55
C THR A 42 15.06 -5.95 -0.34
N ALA A 43 15.86 -6.75 -1.09
CA ALA A 43 16.88 -6.20 -1.97
C ALA A 43 16.27 -5.47 -3.16
N LEU A 44 15.15 -5.97 -3.69
CA LEU A 44 14.39 -5.28 -4.71
C LEU A 44 13.83 -3.96 -4.17
N VAL A 45 13.12 -4.00 -3.03
CA VAL A 45 12.53 -2.79 -2.43
C VAL A 45 13.60 -1.73 -2.15
N SER A 46 14.75 -2.14 -1.62
CA SER A 46 15.88 -1.23 -1.38
C SER A 46 16.37 -0.54 -2.66
N ARG A 47 16.32 -1.23 -3.80
CA ARG A 47 16.69 -0.62 -5.11
C ARG A 47 15.57 0.25 -5.70
N MET A 48 14.33 -0.05 -5.39
CA MET A 48 13.18 0.64 -5.99
C MET A 48 12.83 1.94 -5.26
N VAL A 49 13.11 2.02 -3.96
CA VAL A 49 12.82 3.21 -3.12
C VAL A 49 13.95 4.25 -3.22
N PHE A 50 14.41 4.54 -4.44
CA PHE A 50 15.35 5.62 -4.73
C PHE A 50 14.75 6.61 -5.73
N GLY A 51 15.06 7.88 -5.57
CA GLY A 51 14.75 8.88 -6.60
C GLY A 51 15.58 8.65 -7.89
N PRO A 52 15.15 9.21 -9.02
CA PRO A 52 15.80 8.97 -10.32
C PRO A 52 17.26 9.41 -10.36
N ASN A 53 17.62 10.42 -9.59
CA ASN A 53 18.98 10.98 -9.53
C ASN A 53 19.70 10.65 -8.21
N GLN A 54 19.13 9.80 -7.39
CA GLN A 54 19.72 9.42 -6.10
C GLN A 54 20.82 8.38 -6.32
N THR A 55 22.05 8.72 -6.01
CA THR A 55 23.23 7.86 -6.25
C THR A 55 23.75 7.19 -4.98
N ALA A 56 23.38 7.71 -3.80
CA ALA A 56 23.80 7.19 -2.50
C ALA A 56 22.66 7.21 -1.49
N GLU A 57 22.71 6.31 -0.50
CA GLU A 57 21.70 6.20 0.55
C GLU A 57 21.53 7.47 1.39
N SER A 58 22.55 8.30 1.46
CA SER A 58 22.56 9.55 2.21
C SER A 58 22.08 10.78 1.42
N ASP A 59 21.80 10.63 0.14
CA ASP A 59 21.35 11.72 -0.72
C ASP A 59 19.85 11.99 -0.50
N LYS A 60 19.57 12.81 0.52
CA LYS A 60 18.19 13.18 0.90
C LYS A 60 17.54 14.18 -0.07
N GLU A 61 18.33 14.93 -0.82
CA GLU A 61 17.81 15.93 -1.75
C GLU A 61 17.12 15.28 -2.96
N ASN A 62 17.59 14.11 -3.35
CA ASN A 62 17.05 13.34 -4.47
C ASN A 62 16.12 12.19 -4.03
N SER A 63 15.64 12.19 -2.80
CA SER A 63 14.70 11.18 -2.31
C SER A 63 13.36 11.26 -3.05
N LEU A 64 12.63 10.14 -3.07
CA LEU A 64 11.26 10.12 -3.61
C LEU A 64 10.36 11.08 -2.84
N ASP A 65 9.52 11.81 -3.58
CA ASP A 65 8.52 12.67 -2.98
C ASP A 65 7.40 11.85 -2.33
N VAL A 66 6.91 10.83 -3.02
CA VAL A 66 5.82 9.99 -2.50
C VAL A 66 6.02 8.55 -2.92
N VAL A 67 5.81 7.65 -1.98
CA VAL A 67 5.57 6.22 -2.23
C VAL A 67 4.08 5.96 -2.04
N TYR A 68 3.41 5.50 -3.09
CA TYR A 68 2.03 5.01 -3.04
C TYR A 68 2.06 3.49 -2.87
N GLN A 69 1.79 3.04 -1.65
CA GLN A 69 1.78 1.63 -1.31
C GLN A 69 0.37 1.05 -1.49
N PHE A 70 0.16 0.42 -2.64
CA PHE A 70 -1.07 -0.29 -3.01
C PHE A 70 -0.91 -1.80 -3.06
N ALA A 71 0.33 -2.29 -3.07
CA ALA A 71 0.60 -3.72 -3.20
C ALA A 71 0.14 -4.49 -1.96
N ALA A 72 -0.55 -5.58 -2.18
CA ALA A 72 -1.00 -6.51 -1.15
C ALA A 72 -1.24 -7.88 -1.78
N ASP A 73 -1.17 -8.93 -0.99
CA ASP A 73 -1.71 -10.21 -1.37
C ASP A 73 -3.21 -10.19 -1.06
N MET A 74 -4.01 -10.02 -2.09
CA MET A 74 -5.46 -9.84 -1.98
C MET A 74 -6.19 -10.30 -3.23
N GLY A 75 -7.47 -10.53 -3.09
CA GLY A 75 -8.37 -10.88 -4.18
C GLY A 75 -9.80 -10.44 -3.87
N GLY A 76 -10.76 -10.98 -4.60
CA GLY A 76 -12.18 -10.78 -4.30
C GLY A 76 -12.62 -11.47 -2.99
N ALA A 77 -13.89 -11.31 -2.63
CA ALA A 77 -14.47 -11.86 -1.40
C ALA A 77 -14.22 -13.37 -1.23
N GLY A 78 -14.26 -14.14 -2.33
CA GLY A 78 -13.96 -15.57 -2.32
C GLY A 78 -12.50 -15.92 -2.00
N PHE A 79 -11.57 -14.97 -2.15
CA PHE A 79 -10.19 -15.15 -1.76
C PHE A 79 -9.95 -14.77 -0.27
N ILE A 80 -10.61 -13.70 0.17
CA ILE A 80 -10.37 -13.08 1.48
C ILE A 80 -11.12 -13.81 2.61
N PHE A 81 -12.35 -14.29 2.36
CA PHE A 81 -13.24 -14.77 3.42
C PHE A 81 -13.41 -16.30 3.49
N THR A 82 -12.69 -17.08 2.68
CA THR A 82 -12.76 -18.55 2.73
C THR A 82 -11.91 -19.15 3.86
N GLY A 83 -10.93 -18.42 4.36
CA GLY A 83 -9.94 -18.92 5.31
C GLY A 83 -8.81 -19.75 4.68
N GLU A 84 -8.90 -20.06 3.39
CA GLU A 84 -7.90 -20.90 2.69
C GLU A 84 -6.58 -20.16 2.43
N ASN A 85 -6.62 -18.83 2.36
CA ASN A 85 -5.48 -17.99 2.01
C ASN A 85 -4.97 -17.12 3.18
N ASP A 86 -5.50 -17.27 4.37
CA ASP A 86 -5.24 -16.39 5.52
C ASP A 86 -3.76 -16.26 5.85
N ALA A 87 -3.04 -17.37 5.86
CA ALA A 87 -1.61 -17.35 6.15
C ALA A 87 -0.79 -16.60 5.10
N ASP A 88 -1.13 -16.78 3.83
CA ASP A 88 -0.45 -16.09 2.72
C ASP A 88 -0.78 -14.60 2.71
N ILE A 89 -2.05 -14.24 2.90
CA ILE A 89 -2.50 -12.84 3.01
C ILE A 89 -1.73 -12.13 4.13
N MET A 90 -1.72 -12.70 5.33
CA MET A 90 -1.02 -12.13 6.49
C MET A 90 0.48 -12.02 6.24
N HIS A 91 1.12 -13.12 5.83
CA HIS A 91 2.56 -13.16 5.63
C HIS A 91 3.02 -12.23 4.52
N ASN A 92 2.42 -12.35 3.34
CA ASN A 92 2.89 -11.67 2.14
C ASN A 92 2.64 -10.15 2.23
N SER A 93 1.44 -9.74 2.65
CA SER A 93 1.11 -8.32 2.78
C SER A 93 1.91 -7.66 3.90
N ALA A 94 2.07 -8.32 5.05
CA ALA A 94 2.90 -7.80 6.13
C ALA A 94 4.37 -7.65 5.70
N GLN A 95 4.93 -8.63 4.98
CA GLN A 95 6.31 -8.57 4.50
C GLN A 95 6.53 -7.40 3.53
N ILE A 96 5.61 -7.16 2.60
CA ILE A 96 5.64 -6.00 1.71
C ILE A 96 5.67 -4.70 2.53
N ASN A 97 4.74 -4.56 3.48
CA ASN A 97 4.62 -3.33 4.28
C ASN A 97 5.82 -3.10 5.21
N LEU A 98 6.39 -4.17 5.80
CA LEU A 98 7.63 -4.11 6.58
C LEU A 98 8.79 -3.58 5.73
N ASN A 99 8.97 -4.11 4.54
CA ASN A 99 10.03 -3.70 3.62
C ASN A 99 9.87 -2.23 3.20
N ILE A 100 8.67 -1.84 2.77
CA ILE A 100 8.39 -0.46 2.31
C ILE A 100 8.56 0.55 3.45
N ALA A 101 8.02 0.29 4.64
CA ALA A 101 8.14 1.20 5.78
C ALA A 101 9.62 1.42 6.17
N HIS A 102 10.39 0.33 6.22
CA HIS A 102 11.81 0.38 6.57
C HIS A 102 12.63 1.15 5.53
N GLU A 103 12.50 0.81 4.24
CA GLU A 103 13.28 1.45 3.18
C GLU A 103 12.84 2.91 2.95
N ALA A 104 11.55 3.21 3.06
CA ALA A 104 11.07 4.59 2.97
C ALA A 104 11.66 5.49 4.07
N MET A 105 11.75 4.99 5.29
CA MET A 105 12.40 5.69 6.41
C MET A 105 13.90 5.85 6.14
N LYS A 106 14.58 4.75 5.79
CA LYS A 106 16.03 4.71 5.55
C LYS A 106 16.46 5.66 4.41
N LYS A 107 15.66 5.72 3.34
CA LYS A 107 15.91 6.55 2.14
C LYS A 107 15.33 7.97 2.25
N SER A 108 14.75 8.32 3.39
CA SER A 108 14.20 9.66 3.64
C SER A 108 13.09 10.04 2.65
N VAL A 109 12.25 9.09 2.26
CA VAL A 109 11.06 9.35 1.43
C VAL A 109 10.22 10.45 2.08
N LYS A 110 9.82 11.47 1.31
CA LYS A 110 9.14 12.64 1.87
C LYS A 110 7.72 12.33 2.34
N LYS A 111 7.05 11.33 1.72
CA LYS A 111 5.71 10.90 2.12
C LYS A 111 5.45 9.45 1.71
N VAL A 112 4.74 8.71 2.55
CA VAL A 112 4.17 7.41 2.20
C VAL A 112 2.65 7.51 2.28
N PHE A 113 1.98 7.14 1.20
CA PHE A 113 0.55 6.90 1.18
C PHE A 113 0.31 5.39 1.28
N TYR A 114 -0.45 4.95 2.28
CA TYR A 114 -0.80 3.56 2.49
C TYR A 114 -2.28 3.32 2.20
N SER A 115 -2.55 2.33 1.36
CA SER A 115 -3.90 1.86 1.06
C SER A 115 -4.34 0.82 2.09
N SER A 116 -5.07 1.28 3.09
CA SER A 116 -5.80 0.43 4.02
C SER A 116 -7.18 0.07 3.46
N SER A 117 -8.03 -0.55 4.26
CA SER A 117 -9.33 -1.06 3.86
C SER A 117 -10.37 -0.86 4.95
N ALA A 118 -11.65 -0.76 4.56
CA ALA A 118 -12.77 -0.83 5.49
C ALA A 118 -12.85 -2.17 6.25
N CYS A 119 -12.27 -3.24 5.71
CA CYS A 119 -12.20 -4.54 6.38
C CYS A 119 -11.41 -4.51 7.70
N MET A 120 -10.65 -3.44 7.97
CA MET A 120 -9.95 -3.28 9.25
C MET A 120 -10.87 -2.81 10.38
N TYR A 121 -12.07 -2.31 10.09
CA TYR A 121 -13.04 -1.94 11.12
C TYR A 121 -13.60 -3.18 11.81
N PRO A 122 -14.00 -3.05 13.08
CA PRO A 122 -14.69 -4.14 13.77
C PRO A 122 -15.91 -4.63 13.02
N GLU A 123 -16.12 -5.95 12.96
CA GLU A 123 -17.26 -6.57 12.32
C GLU A 123 -18.59 -5.95 12.80
N HIS A 124 -18.75 -5.76 14.11
CA HIS A 124 -19.97 -5.21 14.68
C HIS A 124 -20.32 -3.79 14.23
N ASN A 125 -19.36 -3.04 13.67
CA ASN A 125 -19.60 -1.73 13.06
C ASN A 125 -20.23 -1.83 11.66
N GLN A 126 -20.20 -3.01 11.04
CA GLN A 126 -20.56 -3.24 9.65
C GLN A 126 -21.81 -4.12 9.49
N LEU A 127 -22.38 -4.64 10.57
CA LEU A 127 -23.51 -5.56 10.54
C LEU A 127 -24.82 -4.92 10.06
N ASP A 128 -24.99 -3.62 10.28
CA ASP A 128 -26.16 -2.88 9.80
C ASP A 128 -25.80 -2.13 8.52
N PRO A 129 -26.24 -2.62 7.34
CA PRO A 129 -25.93 -1.97 6.07
C PRO A 129 -26.57 -0.60 5.90
N ASP A 130 -27.67 -0.33 6.62
CA ASP A 130 -28.37 0.96 6.55
C ASP A 130 -27.76 2.01 7.49
N ASN A 131 -27.00 1.58 8.48
CA ASN A 131 -26.33 2.46 9.46
C ASN A 131 -24.94 1.94 9.87
N PRO A 132 -24.00 1.81 8.93
CA PRO A 132 -22.66 1.37 9.25
C PRO A 132 -21.94 2.41 10.10
N ASN A 133 -21.21 1.95 11.11
CA ASN A 133 -20.39 2.82 11.98
C ASN A 133 -18.91 2.67 11.65
N CYS A 134 -18.50 3.11 10.47
CA CYS A 134 -17.12 3.06 9.98
C CYS A 134 -16.46 4.45 9.96
N VAL A 135 -16.70 5.26 10.99
CA VAL A 135 -15.96 6.51 11.20
C VAL A 135 -14.53 6.21 11.67
N GLU A 136 -13.60 7.09 11.39
CA GLU A 136 -12.17 6.82 11.63
C GLU A 136 -11.86 6.40 13.07
N ASP A 137 -12.51 7.00 14.06
CA ASP A 137 -12.29 6.71 15.48
C ASP A 137 -12.91 5.38 15.95
N SER A 138 -13.78 4.78 15.15
CA SER A 138 -14.48 3.53 15.50
C SER A 138 -13.65 2.25 15.26
N ALA A 139 -12.41 2.38 14.85
CA ALA A 139 -11.51 1.25 14.61
C ALA A 139 -11.20 0.43 15.87
N TYR A 140 -11.47 0.98 17.05
CA TYR A 140 -11.18 0.34 18.33
C TYR A 140 -12.41 0.33 19.25
N PRO A 141 -12.58 -0.76 20.07
CA PRO A 141 -11.73 -1.95 20.16
C PRO A 141 -11.70 -2.74 18.85
N ALA A 142 -10.51 -3.20 18.46
CA ALA A 142 -10.29 -3.88 17.19
C ALA A 142 -10.94 -5.28 17.18
N ALA A 143 -11.70 -5.57 16.15
CA ALA A 143 -12.33 -6.87 15.90
C ALA A 143 -12.66 -7.05 14.40
N PRO A 144 -11.67 -6.95 13.49
CA PRO A 144 -11.88 -7.27 12.08
C PRO A 144 -12.42 -8.70 11.90
N ASP A 145 -13.20 -8.91 10.84
CA ASP A 145 -13.86 -10.18 10.53
C ASP A 145 -12.99 -11.16 9.71
N SER A 146 -11.81 -10.73 9.32
CA SER A 146 -10.91 -11.50 8.45
C SER A 146 -9.44 -11.22 8.74
N GLU A 147 -8.59 -12.18 8.41
CA GLU A 147 -7.13 -12.01 8.53
C GLU A 147 -6.61 -10.90 7.61
N TYR A 148 -7.26 -10.66 6.48
CA TYR A 148 -7.01 -9.48 5.65
C TYR A 148 -7.24 -8.17 6.42
N GLY A 149 -8.35 -8.06 7.13
CA GLY A 149 -8.65 -6.90 7.97
C GLY A 149 -7.64 -6.70 9.09
N TRP A 150 -7.22 -7.78 9.74
CA TRP A 150 -6.18 -7.77 10.77
C TRP A 150 -4.82 -7.34 10.22
N GLU A 151 -4.43 -7.82 9.02
CA GLU A 151 -3.19 -7.38 8.37
C GLU A 151 -3.23 -5.89 8.05
N LYS A 152 -4.35 -5.40 7.51
CA LYS A 152 -4.52 -3.97 7.20
C LYS A 152 -4.38 -3.11 8.45
N LEU A 153 -4.99 -3.51 9.55
CA LEU A 153 -4.88 -2.82 10.84
C LEU A 153 -3.45 -2.89 11.40
N PHE A 154 -2.80 -4.04 11.33
CA PHE A 154 -1.40 -4.20 11.71
C PHE A 154 -0.51 -3.23 10.94
N SER A 155 -0.67 -3.16 9.61
CA SER A 155 0.12 -2.30 8.75
C SER A 155 -0.15 -0.81 8.99
N GLU A 156 -1.38 -0.39 9.30
CA GLU A 156 -1.64 0.98 9.77
C GLU A 156 -0.81 1.31 11.02
N ARG A 157 -0.84 0.42 12.01
CA ARG A 157 -0.07 0.61 13.24
C ARG A 157 1.43 0.64 13.00
N LEU A 158 1.93 -0.20 12.10
CA LEU A 158 3.33 -0.21 11.67
C LEU A 158 3.72 1.16 11.12
N TYR A 159 3.00 1.68 10.13
CA TYR A 159 3.27 2.98 9.53
C TYR A 159 3.18 4.13 10.54
N PHE A 160 2.19 4.12 11.44
CA PHE A 160 2.08 5.12 12.50
C PHE A 160 3.22 5.02 13.52
N ALA A 161 3.71 3.82 13.81
CA ALA A 161 4.89 3.66 14.66
C ALA A 161 6.15 4.26 14.00
N PHE A 162 6.35 4.03 12.69
CA PHE A 162 7.43 4.67 11.94
C PHE A 162 7.27 6.20 11.87
N ALA A 163 6.05 6.69 11.71
CA ALA A 163 5.78 8.12 11.78
C ALA A 163 6.17 8.71 13.15
N LYS A 164 5.78 8.05 14.23
CA LYS A 164 6.06 8.50 15.60
C LYS A 164 7.54 8.45 15.95
N ASN A 165 8.23 7.37 15.61
CA ASN A 165 9.58 7.11 16.08
C ASN A 165 10.66 7.70 15.16
N TYR A 166 10.38 7.79 13.87
CA TYR A 166 11.36 8.20 12.85
C TYR A 166 10.94 9.42 12.03
N GLY A 167 9.74 9.96 12.30
CA GLY A 167 9.25 11.13 11.58
C GLY A 167 8.79 10.86 10.14
N LEU A 168 8.55 9.59 9.76
CA LEU A 168 8.04 9.25 8.44
C LEU A 168 6.67 9.93 8.22
N ASN A 169 6.54 10.73 7.17
CA ASN A 169 5.28 11.40 6.87
C ASN A 169 4.31 10.41 6.20
N VAL A 170 3.37 9.88 6.95
CA VAL A 170 2.42 8.86 6.50
C VAL A 170 1.03 9.45 6.29
N ARG A 171 0.37 9.00 5.24
CA ARG A 171 -1.06 9.17 5.02
C ARG A 171 -1.69 7.80 4.78
N VAL A 172 -2.77 7.52 5.48
CA VAL A 172 -3.53 6.28 5.38
C VAL A 172 -4.91 6.58 4.84
N ALA A 173 -5.36 5.83 3.86
CA ALA A 173 -6.74 5.87 3.40
C ALA A 173 -7.37 4.49 3.61
N ARG A 174 -8.48 4.44 4.35
CA ARG A 174 -9.30 3.24 4.54
C ARG A 174 -10.33 3.21 3.43
N HIS A 175 -9.98 2.50 2.36
CA HIS A 175 -10.85 2.39 1.22
C HIS A 175 -12.04 1.48 1.53
N HIS A 176 -13.23 1.97 1.26
CA HIS A 176 -14.41 1.15 1.08
C HIS A 176 -14.40 0.57 -0.34
N ASN A 177 -15.54 0.12 -0.86
CA ASN A 177 -15.59 -0.45 -2.19
C ASN A 177 -15.23 0.60 -3.24
N ILE A 178 -14.09 0.42 -3.90
CA ILE A 178 -13.64 1.26 -5.01
C ILE A 178 -14.04 0.58 -6.31
N PHE A 179 -14.62 1.33 -7.21
CA PHE A 179 -15.03 0.84 -8.52
C PHE A 179 -14.68 1.87 -9.60
N GLY A 180 -14.57 1.41 -10.84
CA GLY A 180 -14.27 2.28 -11.97
C GLY A 180 -13.90 1.48 -13.22
N PRO A 181 -13.56 2.16 -14.33
CA PRO A 181 -13.09 1.50 -15.53
C PRO A 181 -11.86 0.63 -15.26
N GLN A 182 -11.83 -0.58 -15.80
CA GLN A 182 -10.73 -1.54 -15.63
C GLN A 182 -10.53 -1.98 -14.16
N GLY A 183 -11.51 -1.76 -13.29
CA GLY A 183 -11.55 -2.35 -11.98
C GLY A 183 -12.02 -3.80 -12.05
N THR A 184 -11.47 -4.66 -11.20
CA THR A 184 -11.88 -6.06 -11.04
C THR A 184 -12.82 -6.21 -9.85
#